data_1eec180d778bd59952c465316238ac0d
#
_entry.id   1eec180d778bd59952c465316238ac0d
#
_cell.length_a   1.000
_cell.length_b   1.000
_cell.length_c   1.000
_cell.angle_alpha   90.00
_cell.angle_beta   90.00
_cell.angle_gamma   90.00
#
_symmetry.space_group_name_H-M   'P 1'
#
loop_
_entity.id
_entity.type
_entity.pdbx_description
1 polymer ?
#
loop_
_entity_poly.entity_id
_entity_poly.type
_entity_poly.pdbx_seq_one_letter_code
_entity_poly.pdbx_strand_id
1 'polypeptide(L)'
;MKSLLNKSLPLILCAILVCGCSSNVSKIKKFRIAIAGLAIESSTFSPARSGMDAFLVREGKDVFKYYPFLSEESEQRIAADWVPTLRGRALPGGMVTKKAYDSLVGKTLGLLEKGMPYDGLFFDIHGAMSVEGIEDPEGDFIAKIRALIGTETLISTSMDLHGNVSERLARHSDLITCYRMAPHEDALESKQRAVDNLLERLISGKGRPKFKAWIPVPILLPGEKTSTRIEPGKSLYAKVQPETEKDGVIDAAIWIGYAWADEPRNHAVVMVTGDDKLAVTESAETLAQAFWDVRKQFEFVAPTATLEKSIELALKSKKKPFIISDMGDNPTAGGAGDVTWTLRELLANKAFQKKSGPTVIYASIPGPEMIKAALAAGVGGMVSAHVGALVDNRFSPPILIEGVVEAIYKGDVHAEIEAVVRVGSIKVIVTKKRKPYHHEKDFTQLGLSPRVADVLVVKIGYLVPELYDIRGDWIMALTPGGVDQDLERLEYKHIKRPMFPLDKEMDSVNLNARLIPASDAL
;
A
#
# COMPACT_ATOMS: atom_id res chain seq x y z
N MET A 1 29.86 -13.16 12.49
CA MET A 1 31.10 -12.35 12.59
C MET A 1 31.88 -12.52 11.31
N LYS A 2 31.80 -11.53 10.42
CA LYS A 2 32.79 -11.09 9.41
C LYS A 2 32.11 -10.04 8.54
N SER A 3 32.52 -8.86 8.77
CA SER A 3 32.68 -7.61 8.04
C SER A 3 31.98 -7.51 6.67
N LEU A 4 30.93 -6.69 6.63
CA LEU A 4 30.45 -6.00 5.44
C LEU A 4 31.47 -4.89 5.12
N LEU A 5 32.18 -5.04 4.03
CA LEU A 5 33.03 -4.00 3.47
C LEU A 5 32.14 -2.97 2.75
N ASN A 6 32.06 -1.79 3.33
CA ASN A 6 31.63 -0.57 2.69
C ASN A 6 32.53 -0.32 1.47
N LYS A 7 31.97 -0.36 0.26
CA LYS A 7 32.60 0.24 -0.90
C LYS A 7 32.22 1.73 -0.93
N SER A 8 33.06 2.53 -0.28
CA SER A 8 33.05 3.98 -0.43
C SER A 8 33.44 4.36 -1.87
N LEU A 9 32.63 5.17 -2.51
CA LEU A 9 32.96 5.89 -3.74
C LEU A 9 34.25 6.72 -3.50
N PRO A 10 35.20 6.74 -4.42
CA PRO A 10 36.37 7.58 -4.25
C PRO A 10 35.99 9.05 -4.40
N LEU A 11 36.22 9.84 -3.36
CA LEU A 11 36.28 11.30 -3.43
C LEU A 11 37.38 11.69 -4.42
N ILE A 12 37.02 12.25 -5.55
CA ILE A 12 37.95 12.99 -6.40
C ILE A 12 38.12 14.37 -5.77
N LEU A 13 39.17 14.48 -4.95
CA LEU A 13 39.63 15.74 -4.40
C LEU A 13 40.46 16.43 -5.50
N CYS A 14 39.85 17.31 -6.29
CA CYS A 14 40.60 18.22 -7.18
C CYS A 14 41.26 19.31 -6.34
N ALA A 15 42.59 19.23 -6.20
CA ALA A 15 43.39 20.29 -5.64
C ALA A 15 43.28 21.54 -6.54
N ILE A 16 42.65 22.59 -6.05
CA ILE A 16 42.60 23.90 -6.72
C ILE A 16 43.87 24.66 -6.38
N LEU A 17 44.73 24.80 -7.36
CA LEU A 17 45.81 25.80 -7.34
C LEU A 17 45.18 27.20 -7.37
N VAL A 18 45.44 27.97 -6.31
CA VAL A 18 45.04 29.37 -6.23
C VAL A 18 45.93 30.19 -7.17
N CYS A 19 45.44 30.50 -8.38
CA CYS A 19 45.89 31.64 -9.16
C CYS A 19 44.82 32.72 -9.08
N GLY A 20 45.17 33.86 -8.49
CA GLY A 20 44.26 34.99 -8.36
C GLY A 20 43.90 35.60 -9.72
N CYS A 21 42.70 35.30 -10.16
CA CYS A 21 41.92 36.06 -11.14
C CYS A 21 40.51 36.17 -10.59
N SER A 22 39.98 37.38 -10.53
CA SER A 22 38.58 37.65 -10.20
C SER A 22 37.67 36.87 -11.15
N SER A 23 37.30 35.67 -10.78
CA SER A 23 36.40 34.83 -11.54
C SER A 23 34.99 35.15 -11.10
N ASN A 24 34.16 35.61 -12.00
CA ASN A 24 32.73 35.39 -11.95
C ASN A 24 32.50 33.89 -11.73
N VAL A 25 32.30 33.48 -10.48
CA VAL A 25 31.80 32.15 -10.16
C VAL A 25 30.39 32.12 -10.75
N SER A 26 30.26 31.64 -11.98
CA SER A 26 28.95 31.30 -12.53
C SER A 26 28.35 30.36 -11.52
N LYS A 27 27.26 30.79 -10.85
CA LYS A 27 26.45 29.90 -9.99
C LYS A 27 26.12 28.68 -10.83
N ILE A 28 26.70 27.53 -10.51
CA ILE A 28 26.33 26.25 -11.13
C ILE A 28 24.80 26.15 -10.98
N LYS A 29 24.09 26.20 -12.11
CA LYS A 29 22.62 26.12 -12.13
C LYS A 29 22.25 24.77 -11.55
N LYS A 30 21.62 24.75 -10.37
CA LYS A 30 21.06 23.53 -9.79
C LYS A 30 19.89 23.05 -10.65
N PHE A 31 19.78 21.73 -10.80
CA PHE A 31 18.60 21.13 -11.44
C PHE A 31 17.36 21.45 -10.64
N ARG A 32 16.29 21.80 -11.34
CA ARG A 32 15.00 22.14 -10.72
C ARG A 32 14.07 20.94 -10.79
N ILE A 33 13.74 20.36 -9.63
CA ILE A 33 13.00 19.10 -9.53
C ILE A 33 11.69 19.31 -8.76
N ALA A 34 10.56 19.00 -9.41
CA ALA A 34 9.27 19.01 -8.75
C ALA A 34 9.02 17.72 -7.97
N ILE A 35 8.14 17.79 -6.96
CA ILE A 35 7.60 16.63 -6.24
C ILE A 35 6.08 16.68 -6.31
N ALA A 36 5.46 15.59 -6.79
CA ALA A 36 4.01 15.44 -6.83
C ALA A 36 3.59 13.97 -6.63
N GLY A 37 2.35 13.74 -6.23
CA GLY A 37 1.79 12.39 -6.22
C GLY A 37 0.54 12.22 -5.36
N LEU A 38 -0.20 11.16 -5.65
CA LEU A 38 -1.36 10.71 -4.87
C LEU A 38 -1.19 9.22 -4.53
N ALA A 39 -1.56 8.81 -3.33
CA ALA A 39 -1.44 7.42 -2.91
C ALA A 39 -2.67 6.96 -2.15
N ILE A 40 -3.25 5.88 -2.62
CA ILE A 40 -4.31 5.13 -1.98
C ILE A 40 -4.37 3.73 -2.61
N GLU A 41 -4.75 2.73 -1.83
CA GLU A 41 -5.30 1.46 -2.31
C GLU A 41 -6.83 1.57 -2.33
N SER A 42 -7.45 1.28 -3.46
CA SER A 42 -8.89 1.46 -3.65
C SER A 42 -9.53 0.18 -4.18
N SER A 43 -10.21 -0.58 -3.30
CA SER A 43 -10.95 -1.76 -3.73
C SER A 43 -12.19 -1.38 -4.54
N THR A 44 -12.31 -1.93 -5.76
CA THR A 44 -13.53 -1.84 -6.57
C THR A 44 -14.64 -2.75 -6.04
N PHE A 45 -14.29 -3.74 -5.23
CA PHE A 45 -15.24 -4.65 -4.57
C PHE A 45 -15.77 -4.10 -3.24
N SER A 46 -15.24 -2.99 -2.74
CA SER A 46 -15.78 -2.28 -1.58
C SER A 46 -16.86 -1.29 -2.00
N PRO A 47 -18.04 -1.25 -1.35
CA PRO A 47 -19.05 -0.23 -1.63
C PRO A 47 -18.67 1.15 -1.08
N ALA A 48 -17.62 1.23 -0.26
CA ALA A 48 -17.10 2.49 0.26
C ALA A 48 -16.68 3.44 -0.87
N ARG A 49 -16.68 4.74 -0.57
CA ARG A 49 -16.16 5.77 -1.45
C ARG A 49 -15.18 6.65 -0.70
N SER A 50 -14.06 6.96 -1.36
CA SER A 50 -13.02 7.84 -0.82
C SER A 50 -13.19 9.24 -1.41
N GLY A 51 -13.69 10.17 -0.59
CA GLY A 51 -13.85 11.59 -0.95
C GLY A 51 -12.58 12.40 -0.67
N MET A 52 -12.68 13.73 -0.81
CA MET A 52 -11.60 14.67 -0.47
C MET A 52 -11.17 14.56 1.00
N ASP A 53 -12.11 14.31 1.89
CA ASP A 53 -11.91 14.15 3.34
C ASP A 53 -11.11 12.90 3.74
N ALA A 54 -11.01 11.92 2.82
CA ALA A 54 -10.17 10.73 3.02
C ALA A 54 -8.67 11.04 2.86
N PHE A 55 -8.32 12.13 2.15
CA PHE A 55 -6.92 12.44 1.82
C PHE A 55 -6.29 13.42 2.81
N LEU A 56 -5.17 13.00 3.41
CA LEU A 56 -4.23 13.92 4.04
C LEU A 56 -3.37 14.55 2.94
N VAL A 57 -3.66 15.79 2.61
CA VAL A 57 -2.95 16.56 1.58
C VAL A 57 -1.89 17.43 2.23
N ARG A 58 -0.65 17.34 1.74
CA ARG A 58 0.45 18.24 2.08
C ARG A 58 0.89 19.00 0.84
N GLU A 59 1.22 20.28 1.02
CA GLU A 59 1.61 21.19 -0.06
C GLU A 59 2.88 21.96 0.31
N GLY A 60 3.61 22.41 -0.70
CA GLY A 60 4.81 23.18 -0.50
C GLY A 60 5.81 22.44 0.42
N LYS A 61 6.47 23.15 1.31
CA LYS A 61 7.51 22.58 2.19
C LYS A 61 7.03 21.44 3.08
N ASP A 62 5.72 21.35 3.36
CA ASP A 62 5.18 20.24 4.16
C ASP A 62 5.27 18.88 3.47
N VAL A 63 5.43 18.84 2.14
CA VAL A 63 5.66 17.62 1.37
C VAL A 63 6.95 16.91 1.81
N PHE A 64 7.98 17.65 2.19
CA PHE A 64 9.25 17.06 2.65
C PHE A 64 9.11 16.20 3.91
N LYS A 65 8.06 16.41 4.71
CA LYS A 65 7.79 15.57 5.89
C LYS A 65 7.53 14.10 5.57
N TYR A 66 7.25 13.77 4.29
CA TYR A 66 7.15 12.40 3.82
C TYR A 66 8.50 11.74 3.49
N TYR A 67 9.58 12.54 3.37
CA TYR A 67 10.86 12.10 2.83
C TYR A 67 12.03 12.51 3.75
N PRO A 68 12.33 11.71 4.81
CA PRO A 68 13.45 12.00 5.71
C PRO A 68 14.79 12.14 4.97
N PHE A 69 14.97 11.43 3.85
CA PHE A 69 16.15 11.52 2.99
C PHE A 69 16.23 12.83 2.17
N LEU A 70 15.20 13.70 2.22
CA LEU A 70 15.22 15.08 1.70
C LEU A 70 15.24 16.11 2.84
N SER A 71 15.84 15.77 3.99
CA SER A 71 16.12 16.75 5.05
C SER A 71 17.07 17.83 4.55
N GLU A 72 17.09 19.01 5.19
CA GLU A 72 17.83 20.17 4.71
C GLU A 72 19.33 19.92 4.52
N GLU A 73 19.91 19.00 5.28
CA GLU A 73 21.33 18.65 5.26
C GLU A 73 21.64 17.42 4.40
N SER A 74 20.65 16.76 3.82
CA SER A 74 20.88 15.54 3.03
C SER A 74 21.52 15.86 1.66
N GLU A 75 22.32 14.94 1.15
CA GLU A 75 22.97 15.07 -0.16
C GLU A 75 21.93 15.25 -1.28
N GLN A 76 20.83 14.50 -1.25
CA GLN A 76 19.74 14.60 -2.21
C GLN A 76 19.09 15.99 -2.17
N ARG A 77 18.92 16.56 -0.96
CA ARG A 77 18.33 17.89 -0.82
C ARG A 77 19.23 18.98 -1.37
N ILE A 78 20.52 18.87 -1.12
CA ILE A 78 21.54 19.86 -1.54
C ILE A 78 21.78 19.80 -3.06
N ALA A 79 21.64 18.61 -3.68
CA ALA A 79 21.95 18.37 -5.08
C ALA A 79 21.03 19.13 -6.07
N ALA A 80 19.82 19.52 -5.67
CA ALA A 80 18.85 20.14 -6.56
C ALA A 80 18.07 21.30 -5.90
N ASP A 81 17.42 22.11 -6.75
CA ASP A 81 16.38 23.08 -6.37
C ASP A 81 15.02 22.36 -6.38
N TRP A 82 14.58 21.91 -5.22
CA TRP A 82 13.36 21.15 -5.07
C TRP A 82 12.12 22.05 -5.00
N VAL A 83 11.14 21.75 -5.84
CA VAL A 83 9.85 22.44 -5.91
C VAL A 83 8.73 21.46 -5.49
N PRO A 84 8.50 21.27 -4.17
CA PRO A 84 7.43 20.42 -3.71
C PRO A 84 6.07 21.07 -4.01
N THR A 85 5.19 20.34 -4.66
CA THR A 85 3.86 20.84 -5.06
C THR A 85 2.77 20.28 -4.15
N LEU A 86 2.26 19.09 -4.46
CA LEU A 86 1.22 18.41 -3.68
C LEU A 86 1.51 16.93 -3.53
N ARG A 87 1.39 16.43 -2.31
CA ARG A 87 1.39 15.00 -2.00
C ARG A 87 0.15 14.67 -1.18
N GLY A 88 -0.78 13.91 -1.78
CA GLY A 88 -1.99 13.41 -1.11
C GLY A 88 -1.81 11.93 -0.73
N ARG A 89 -2.22 11.55 0.48
CA ARG A 89 -2.26 10.16 0.93
C ARG A 89 -3.57 9.90 1.67
N ALA A 90 -4.22 8.79 1.35
CA ALA A 90 -5.38 8.30 2.10
C ALA A 90 -5.10 6.91 2.69
N LEU A 91 -5.83 6.55 3.74
CA LEU A 91 -5.93 5.15 4.14
C LEU A 91 -6.61 4.35 3.02
N PRO A 92 -6.23 3.09 2.82
CA PRO A 92 -6.91 2.22 1.88
C PRO A 92 -8.43 2.25 2.06
N GLY A 93 -9.18 2.17 0.96
CA GLY A 93 -10.64 2.31 1.00
C GLY A 93 -11.32 1.76 -0.25
N GLY A 94 -12.54 2.20 -0.50
CA GLY A 94 -13.22 1.99 -1.78
C GLY A 94 -12.77 2.99 -2.84
N MET A 95 -13.38 2.92 -4.03
CA MET A 95 -13.05 3.78 -5.17
C MET A 95 -13.06 5.26 -4.78
N VAL A 96 -12.08 5.99 -5.27
CA VAL A 96 -12.03 7.45 -5.15
C VAL A 96 -13.15 8.07 -5.98
N THR A 97 -13.88 9.02 -5.41
CA THR A 97 -14.90 9.73 -6.19
C THR A 97 -14.25 10.53 -7.31
N LYS A 98 -14.89 10.58 -8.48
CA LYS A 98 -14.39 11.38 -9.60
C LYS A 98 -14.14 12.83 -9.21
N LYS A 99 -15.03 13.41 -8.39
CA LYS A 99 -14.91 14.78 -7.88
C LYS A 99 -13.63 14.99 -7.06
N ALA A 100 -13.29 14.04 -6.16
CA ALA A 100 -12.07 14.12 -5.37
C ALA A 100 -10.83 14.01 -6.25
N TYR A 101 -10.81 13.07 -7.18
CA TYR A 101 -9.74 12.90 -8.15
C TYR A 101 -9.52 14.16 -8.99
N ASP A 102 -10.57 14.67 -9.64
CA ASP A 102 -10.48 15.86 -10.49
C ASP A 102 -9.96 17.07 -9.70
N SER A 103 -10.41 17.24 -8.46
CA SER A 103 -9.96 18.33 -7.58
C SER A 103 -8.48 18.20 -7.20
N LEU A 104 -8.03 17.01 -6.80
CA LEU A 104 -6.63 16.77 -6.40
C LEU A 104 -5.68 16.89 -7.60
N VAL A 105 -6.04 16.29 -8.72
CA VAL A 105 -5.25 16.37 -9.96
C VAL A 105 -5.20 17.81 -10.47
N GLY A 106 -6.35 18.50 -10.57
CA GLY A 106 -6.40 19.89 -11.02
C GLY A 106 -5.55 20.81 -10.14
N LYS A 107 -5.62 20.62 -8.82
CA LYS A 107 -4.78 21.39 -7.88
C LYS A 107 -3.30 21.10 -8.07
N THR A 108 -2.93 19.83 -8.25
CA THR A 108 -1.53 19.44 -8.50
C THR A 108 -0.99 20.06 -9.79
N LEU A 109 -1.77 19.99 -10.87
CA LEU A 109 -1.39 20.60 -12.17
C LEU A 109 -1.23 22.11 -12.04
N GLY A 110 -2.13 22.81 -11.37
CA GLY A 110 -2.03 24.26 -11.16
C GLY A 110 -0.81 24.67 -10.29
N LEU A 111 -0.38 23.81 -9.36
CA LEU A 111 0.85 24.04 -8.59
C LEU A 111 2.10 23.75 -9.42
N LEU A 112 2.07 22.71 -10.25
CA LEU A 112 3.17 22.41 -11.19
C LEU A 112 3.33 23.54 -12.20
N GLU A 113 2.26 24.04 -12.82
CA GLU A 113 2.29 25.12 -13.80
C GLU A 113 2.97 26.38 -13.25
N LYS A 114 2.65 26.76 -12.01
CA LYS A 114 3.26 27.93 -11.34
C LYS A 114 4.76 27.79 -11.08
N GLY A 115 5.26 26.57 -10.98
CA GLY A 115 6.66 26.31 -10.67
C GLY A 115 7.55 26.03 -11.90
N MET A 116 7.01 25.94 -13.09
CA MET A 116 7.76 25.63 -14.33
C MET A 116 8.86 26.66 -14.67
N PRO A 117 9.88 26.30 -15.46
CA PRO A 117 10.17 24.97 -16.01
C PRO A 117 10.87 24.06 -14.98
N TYR A 118 10.87 22.74 -15.26
CA TYR A 118 11.53 21.70 -14.47
C TYR A 118 12.53 20.90 -15.31
N ASP A 119 13.66 20.50 -14.69
CA ASP A 119 14.58 19.52 -15.25
C ASP A 119 14.12 18.09 -14.91
N GLY A 120 13.47 17.90 -13.75
CA GLY A 120 12.95 16.62 -13.29
C GLY A 120 11.65 16.71 -12.47
N LEU A 121 10.97 15.57 -12.35
CA LEU A 121 9.83 15.37 -11.48
C LEU A 121 9.99 14.04 -10.72
N PHE A 122 9.94 14.08 -9.40
CA PHE A 122 9.70 12.92 -8.55
C PHE A 122 8.21 12.72 -8.37
N PHE A 123 7.67 11.64 -8.98
CA PHE A 123 6.26 11.29 -8.97
C PHE A 123 6.03 10.10 -8.03
N ASP A 124 5.60 10.37 -6.78
CA ASP A 124 5.40 9.37 -5.74
C ASP A 124 3.93 8.97 -5.66
N ILE A 125 3.61 7.76 -6.12
CA ILE A 125 2.25 7.19 -6.11
C ILE A 125 2.22 5.85 -5.38
N HIS A 126 1.02 5.32 -5.13
CA HIS A 126 0.87 3.92 -4.72
C HIS A 126 0.81 2.99 -5.94
N GLY A 127 -0.03 3.31 -6.90
CA GLY A 127 -0.30 2.49 -8.08
C GLY A 127 -1.57 1.64 -8.01
N ALA A 128 -2.33 1.75 -6.90
CA ALA A 128 -3.56 0.99 -6.68
C ALA A 128 -4.80 1.87 -6.50
N MET A 129 -4.78 3.07 -7.07
CA MET A 129 -5.93 3.97 -7.04
C MET A 129 -6.95 3.53 -8.09
N SER A 130 -8.18 3.26 -7.67
CA SER A 130 -9.35 3.13 -8.53
C SER A 130 -10.24 4.35 -8.39
N VAL A 131 -10.73 4.88 -9.49
CA VAL A 131 -11.55 6.10 -9.53
C VAL A 131 -12.84 5.84 -10.30
N GLU A 132 -13.96 6.37 -9.82
CA GLU A 132 -15.24 6.26 -10.51
C GLU A 132 -15.16 6.79 -11.94
N GLY A 133 -15.44 5.92 -12.93
CA GLY A 133 -15.46 6.26 -14.35
C GLY A 133 -14.09 6.48 -14.99
N ILE A 134 -12.97 6.07 -14.33
CA ILE A 134 -11.62 6.14 -14.90
C ILE A 134 -10.92 4.78 -14.70
N GLU A 135 -10.57 4.09 -15.78
CA GLU A 135 -9.98 2.75 -15.72
C GLU A 135 -8.49 2.71 -15.34
N ASP A 136 -7.77 3.80 -15.55
CA ASP A 136 -6.32 3.92 -15.29
C ASP A 136 -6.00 5.32 -14.74
N PRO A 137 -6.35 5.60 -13.49
CA PRO A 137 -6.22 6.94 -12.94
C PRO A 137 -4.76 7.41 -12.76
N GLU A 138 -3.81 6.52 -12.45
CA GLU A 138 -2.40 6.90 -12.37
C GLU A 138 -1.81 7.16 -13.76
N GLY A 139 -2.18 6.36 -14.76
CA GLY A 139 -1.81 6.61 -16.15
C GLY A 139 -2.45 7.88 -16.72
N ASP A 140 -3.69 8.20 -16.33
CA ASP A 140 -4.35 9.47 -16.67
C ASP A 140 -3.65 10.66 -16.00
N PHE A 141 -3.29 10.54 -14.72
CA PHE A 141 -2.65 11.60 -13.96
C PHE A 141 -1.26 11.94 -14.52
N ILE A 142 -0.40 10.92 -14.73
CA ILE A 142 0.95 11.16 -15.27
C ILE A 142 0.91 11.69 -16.71
N ALA A 143 -0.06 11.27 -17.52
CA ALA A 143 -0.24 11.78 -18.87
C ALA A 143 -0.60 13.28 -18.87
N LYS A 144 -1.50 13.70 -17.98
CA LYS A 144 -1.83 15.13 -17.78
C LYS A 144 -0.62 15.93 -17.30
N ILE A 145 0.18 15.36 -16.38
CA ILE A 145 1.44 15.99 -15.94
C ILE A 145 2.40 16.12 -17.12
N ARG A 146 2.62 15.04 -17.88
CA ARG A 146 3.52 15.04 -19.05
C ARG A 146 3.11 16.08 -20.09
N ALA A 147 1.80 16.20 -20.37
CA ALA A 147 1.27 17.21 -21.29
C ALA A 147 1.54 18.65 -20.81
N LEU A 148 1.57 18.86 -19.48
CA LEU A 148 1.84 20.18 -18.89
C LEU A 148 3.35 20.51 -18.88
N ILE A 149 4.19 19.60 -18.36
CA ILE A 149 5.62 19.90 -18.13
C ILE A 149 6.51 19.63 -19.35
N GLY A 150 5.94 19.04 -20.40
CA GLY A 150 6.65 18.75 -21.66
C GLY A 150 7.46 17.45 -21.62
N THR A 151 8.05 17.13 -22.77
CA THR A 151 8.82 15.90 -22.97
C THR A 151 10.24 15.95 -22.40
N GLU A 152 10.84 17.12 -22.25
CA GLU A 152 12.23 17.28 -21.81
C GLU A 152 12.44 16.99 -20.30
N THR A 153 11.41 17.17 -19.49
CA THR A 153 11.48 16.92 -18.04
C THR A 153 11.57 15.42 -17.76
N LEU A 154 12.57 14.97 -17.01
CA LEU A 154 12.69 13.58 -16.57
C LEU A 154 11.67 13.26 -15.46
N ILE A 155 10.85 12.22 -15.63
CA ILE A 155 9.92 11.77 -14.60
C ILE A 155 10.43 10.46 -13.98
N SER A 156 10.71 10.50 -12.69
CA SER A 156 11.00 9.32 -11.88
C SER A 156 9.82 8.98 -10.99
N THR A 157 9.24 7.80 -11.21
CA THR A 157 8.06 7.31 -10.48
C THR A 157 8.47 6.29 -9.42
N SER A 158 7.94 6.44 -8.20
CA SER A 158 8.07 5.47 -7.12
C SER A 158 6.72 4.86 -6.79
N MET A 159 6.65 3.54 -6.62
CA MET A 159 5.42 2.79 -6.37
C MET A 159 5.58 1.72 -5.30
N ASP A 160 4.44 1.31 -4.73
CA ASP A 160 4.30 0.07 -3.98
C ASP A 160 4.35 -1.14 -4.92
N LEU A 161 4.82 -2.28 -4.43
CA LEU A 161 4.81 -3.54 -5.21
C LEU A 161 3.39 -4.08 -5.46
N HIS A 162 2.41 -3.65 -4.66
CA HIS A 162 0.98 -3.94 -4.88
C HIS A 162 0.31 -2.88 -5.78
N GLY A 163 1.06 -2.21 -6.62
CA GLY A 163 0.55 -1.29 -7.64
C GLY A 163 0.30 -1.97 -8.99
N ASN A 164 -0.60 -1.40 -9.78
CA ASN A 164 -0.92 -1.84 -11.14
C ASN A 164 -0.21 -0.93 -12.16
N VAL A 165 0.74 -1.47 -12.91
CA VAL A 165 1.53 -0.72 -13.90
C VAL A 165 0.93 -0.89 -15.29
N SER A 166 0.13 0.08 -15.71
CA SER A 166 -0.40 0.14 -17.07
C SER A 166 0.71 0.49 -18.08
N GLU A 167 0.49 0.13 -19.35
CA GLU A 167 1.38 0.59 -20.43
C GLU A 167 1.43 2.13 -20.50
N ARG A 168 0.30 2.80 -20.23
CA ARG A 168 0.22 4.27 -20.21
C ARG A 168 1.10 4.87 -19.11
N LEU A 169 1.06 4.31 -17.89
CA LEU A 169 1.94 4.72 -16.80
C LEU A 169 3.41 4.49 -17.15
N ALA A 170 3.75 3.29 -17.66
CA ALA A 170 5.09 2.92 -18.08
C ALA A 170 5.63 3.83 -19.21
N ARG A 171 4.77 4.25 -20.14
CA ARG A 171 5.14 5.13 -21.25
C ARG A 171 5.52 6.52 -20.77
N HIS A 172 4.76 7.11 -19.87
CA HIS A 172 4.97 8.48 -19.39
C HIS A 172 6.00 8.60 -18.25
N SER A 173 6.34 7.51 -17.56
CA SER A 173 7.47 7.44 -16.62
C SER A 173 8.77 7.20 -17.37
N ASP A 174 9.81 8.00 -17.11
CA ASP A 174 11.15 7.74 -17.67
C ASP A 174 11.90 6.72 -16.82
N LEU A 175 11.85 6.88 -15.51
CA LEU A 175 12.38 5.98 -14.49
C LEU A 175 11.23 5.48 -13.63
N ILE A 176 11.28 4.22 -13.21
CA ILE A 176 10.25 3.66 -12.34
C ILE A 176 10.87 2.69 -11.35
N THR A 177 10.55 2.85 -10.08
CA THR A 177 11.03 2.01 -8.99
C THR A 177 9.86 1.42 -8.21
N CYS A 178 10.10 0.29 -7.57
CA CYS A 178 9.13 -0.46 -6.79
C CYS A 178 9.74 -0.88 -5.45
N TYR A 179 8.92 -1.02 -4.41
CA TYR A 179 9.33 -1.70 -3.20
C TYR A 179 9.74 -3.13 -3.52
N ARG A 180 10.71 -3.67 -2.79
CA ARG A 180 11.21 -5.04 -2.95
C ARG A 180 10.87 -5.93 -1.76
N MET A 181 10.15 -5.39 -0.77
CA MET A 181 9.79 -6.10 0.46
C MET A 181 8.29 -6.03 0.75
N ALA A 182 7.74 -7.16 1.17
CA ALA A 182 6.42 -7.29 1.76
C ALA A 182 6.56 -8.12 3.07
N PRO A 183 6.37 -7.51 4.25
CA PRO A 183 5.97 -6.12 4.54
C PRO A 183 6.95 -5.05 4.04
N HIS A 184 6.47 -3.83 3.78
CA HIS A 184 7.14 -2.72 3.10
C HIS A 184 8.21 -2.01 3.96
N GLU A 185 9.20 -2.76 4.47
CA GLU A 185 10.28 -2.23 5.32
C GLU A 185 11.24 -1.34 4.53
N ASP A 186 11.31 -1.52 3.20
CA ASP A 186 12.13 -0.77 2.25
C ASP A 186 11.40 0.41 1.56
N ALA A 187 10.21 0.80 2.04
CA ALA A 187 9.41 1.82 1.36
C ALA A 187 10.14 3.17 1.20
N LEU A 188 10.84 3.64 2.24
CA LEU A 188 11.61 4.89 2.17
C LEU A 188 12.87 4.74 1.32
N GLU A 189 13.58 3.61 1.44
CA GLU A 189 14.74 3.29 0.64
C GLU A 189 14.41 3.24 -0.86
N SER A 190 13.28 2.63 -1.23
CA SER A 190 12.81 2.57 -2.61
C SER A 190 12.46 3.94 -3.17
N LYS A 191 11.87 4.82 -2.38
CA LYS A 191 11.61 6.22 -2.76
C LYS A 191 12.90 7.02 -2.92
N GLN A 192 13.86 6.81 -2.03
CA GLN A 192 15.20 7.38 -2.15
C GLN A 192 15.89 6.91 -3.43
N ARG A 193 15.85 5.59 -3.74
CA ARG A 193 16.40 5.03 -4.98
C ARG A 193 15.79 5.70 -6.23
N ALA A 194 14.47 5.98 -6.23
CA ALA A 194 13.83 6.72 -7.33
C ALA A 194 14.41 8.13 -7.50
N VAL A 195 14.68 8.80 -6.39
CA VAL A 195 15.31 10.14 -6.37
C VAL A 195 16.78 10.06 -6.80
N ASP A 196 17.52 9.08 -6.30
CA ASP A 196 18.95 8.89 -6.62
C ASP A 196 19.13 8.58 -8.12
N ASN A 197 18.28 7.72 -8.69
CA ASN A 197 18.27 7.44 -10.12
C ASN A 197 17.99 8.72 -10.95
N LEU A 198 17.02 9.55 -10.51
CA LEU A 198 16.73 10.83 -11.18
C LEU A 198 17.91 11.78 -11.13
N LEU A 199 18.50 11.98 -9.95
CA LEU A 199 19.66 12.86 -9.75
C LEU A 199 20.87 12.37 -10.54
N GLU A 200 21.18 11.07 -10.54
CA GLU A 200 22.28 10.49 -11.33
C GLU A 200 22.11 10.80 -12.80
N ARG A 201 20.91 10.61 -13.37
CA ARG A 201 20.63 10.85 -14.79
C ARG A 201 20.76 12.32 -15.18
N LEU A 202 20.32 13.23 -14.30
CA LEU A 202 20.45 14.67 -14.52
C LEU A 202 21.90 15.14 -14.41
N ILE A 203 22.60 14.74 -13.35
CA ILE A 203 23.97 15.18 -13.05
C ILE A 203 24.98 14.63 -14.07
N SER A 204 24.82 13.34 -14.44
CA SER A 204 25.68 12.72 -15.45
C SER A 204 25.42 13.21 -16.89
N GLY A 205 24.32 13.92 -17.12
CA GLY A 205 23.87 14.34 -18.45
C GLY A 205 23.40 13.20 -19.37
N LYS A 206 23.22 11.99 -18.83
CA LYS A 206 22.74 10.82 -19.60
C LYS A 206 21.26 10.94 -20.00
N GLY A 207 20.48 11.77 -19.28
CA GLY A 207 19.08 12.00 -19.60
C GLY A 207 18.22 10.73 -19.43
N ARG A 208 17.22 10.53 -20.31
CA ARG A 208 16.33 9.37 -20.25
C ARG A 208 17.04 8.05 -20.44
N PRO A 209 16.58 6.96 -19.78
CA PRO A 209 16.96 5.61 -20.18
C PRO A 209 16.62 5.35 -21.64
N LYS A 210 17.52 4.70 -22.36
CA LYS A 210 17.31 4.38 -23.78
C LYS A 210 16.25 3.32 -23.99
N PHE A 211 16.10 2.40 -23.04
CA PHE A 211 15.20 1.27 -23.13
C PHE A 211 14.41 1.06 -21.83
N LYS A 212 13.15 0.68 -22.00
CA LYS A 212 12.23 0.26 -20.94
C LYS A 212 11.53 -1.02 -21.43
N ALA A 213 11.81 -2.13 -20.79
CA ALA A 213 11.10 -3.38 -21.04
C ALA A 213 9.93 -3.50 -20.05
N TRP A 214 8.73 -3.76 -20.53
CA TRP A 214 7.51 -3.95 -19.75
C TRP A 214 6.88 -5.27 -20.12
N ILE A 215 6.61 -6.13 -19.15
CA ILE A 215 6.00 -7.46 -19.34
C ILE A 215 4.79 -7.59 -18.42
N PRO A 216 3.57 -7.61 -18.94
CA PRO A 216 2.40 -7.99 -18.17
C PRO A 216 2.43 -9.49 -17.92
N VAL A 217 2.48 -9.88 -16.66
CA VAL A 217 2.44 -11.28 -16.25
C VAL A 217 1.01 -11.58 -15.77
N PRO A 218 0.28 -12.52 -16.37
CA PRO A 218 -1.13 -12.74 -16.07
C PRO A 218 -1.31 -13.52 -14.76
N ILE A 219 -0.88 -12.90 -13.68
CA ILE A 219 -0.97 -13.40 -12.30
C ILE A 219 -1.75 -12.40 -11.47
N LEU A 220 -2.70 -12.89 -10.67
CA LEU A 220 -3.46 -12.15 -9.68
C LEU A 220 -3.28 -12.85 -8.34
N LEU A 221 -2.67 -12.19 -7.37
CA LEU A 221 -2.43 -12.72 -6.03
C LEU A 221 -2.85 -11.69 -4.97
N PRO A 222 -3.54 -12.11 -3.91
CA PRO A 222 -3.75 -11.22 -2.77
C PRO A 222 -2.40 -10.93 -2.11
N GLY A 223 -2.22 -9.69 -1.63
CA GLY A 223 -0.96 -9.24 -1.02
C GLY A 223 -0.48 -10.13 0.12
N GLU A 224 -1.39 -10.70 0.87
CA GLU A 224 -1.13 -11.58 2.01
C GLU A 224 -0.47 -12.92 1.65
N LYS A 225 -0.51 -13.30 0.37
CA LYS A 225 0.26 -14.46 -0.15
C LYS A 225 1.67 -14.09 -0.64
N THR A 226 1.97 -12.82 -0.79
CA THR A 226 3.16 -12.36 -1.50
C THR A 226 4.28 -11.85 -0.59
N SER A 227 4.30 -12.32 0.65
CA SER A 227 5.36 -11.95 1.60
C SER A 227 6.74 -12.36 1.07
N THR A 228 7.68 -11.40 1.12
CA THR A 228 9.08 -11.64 0.76
C THR A 228 9.91 -12.25 1.90
N ARG A 229 9.27 -12.54 3.04
CA ARG A 229 9.89 -13.22 4.18
C ARG A 229 9.86 -14.74 4.06
N ILE A 230 8.97 -15.27 3.22
CA ILE A 230 8.78 -16.72 3.00
C ILE A 230 8.91 -17.06 1.51
N GLU A 231 9.13 -18.35 1.22
CA GLU A 231 9.12 -18.85 -0.16
C GLU A 231 7.68 -18.87 -0.73
N PRO A 232 7.52 -18.65 -2.05
CA PRO A 232 8.56 -18.38 -3.04
C PRO A 232 8.93 -16.89 -3.15
N GLY A 233 8.21 -15.99 -2.46
CA GLY A 233 8.42 -14.54 -2.53
C GLY A 233 9.86 -14.15 -2.22
N LYS A 234 10.45 -14.76 -1.17
CA LYS A 234 11.82 -14.51 -0.75
C LYS A 234 12.84 -14.77 -1.87
N SER A 235 12.82 -15.95 -2.48
CA SER A 235 13.74 -16.31 -3.56
C SER A 235 13.45 -15.58 -4.86
N LEU A 236 12.19 -15.26 -5.14
CA LEU A 236 11.82 -14.47 -6.33
C LEU A 236 12.38 -13.05 -6.24
N TYR A 237 12.12 -12.34 -5.15
CA TYR A 237 12.60 -10.96 -4.98
C TYR A 237 14.12 -10.87 -4.80
N ALA A 238 14.77 -11.92 -4.29
CA ALA A 238 16.24 -11.99 -4.24
C ALA A 238 16.90 -11.97 -5.63
N LYS A 239 16.16 -12.29 -6.71
CA LYS A 239 16.66 -12.21 -8.09
C LYS A 239 16.68 -10.77 -8.64
N VAL A 240 15.95 -9.83 -8.04
CA VAL A 240 15.84 -8.46 -8.56
C VAL A 240 17.15 -7.70 -8.46
N GLN A 241 17.87 -7.83 -7.33
CA GLN A 241 19.13 -7.11 -7.14
C GLN A 241 20.22 -7.51 -8.15
N PRO A 242 20.49 -8.82 -8.39
CA PRO A 242 21.45 -9.22 -9.42
C PRO A 242 21.10 -8.72 -10.82
N GLU A 243 19.81 -8.66 -11.18
CA GLU A 243 19.37 -8.12 -12.46
C GLU A 243 19.59 -6.60 -12.55
N THR A 244 19.39 -5.88 -11.43
CA THR A 244 19.65 -4.43 -11.35
C THR A 244 21.16 -4.10 -11.46
N GLU A 245 22.04 -5.00 -11.02
CA GLU A 245 23.51 -4.79 -11.02
C GLU A 245 24.17 -5.10 -12.36
N LYS A 246 23.42 -5.59 -13.36
CA LYS A 246 23.96 -5.82 -14.70
C LYS A 246 24.34 -4.51 -15.40
N ASP A 247 25.45 -4.53 -16.12
CA ASP A 247 25.88 -3.38 -16.92
C ASP A 247 24.76 -2.97 -17.91
N GLY A 248 24.46 -1.68 -17.95
CA GLY A 248 23.41 -1.14 -18.82
C GLY A 248 21.99 -1.20 -18.26
N VAL A 249 21.76 -1.82 -17.08
CA VAL A 249 20.51 -1.76 -16.32
C VAL A 249 20.60 -0.62 -15.30
N ILE A 250 19.51 0.13 -15.12
CA ILE A 250 19.37 1.18 -14.11
C ILE A 250 18.54 0.69 -12.94
N ASP A 251 17.37 0.12 -13.21
CA ASP A 251 16.51 -0.48 -12.20
C ASP A 251 15.71 -1.65 -12.78
N ALA A 252 15.47 -2.66 -11.95
CA ALA A 252 14.61 -3.78 -12.25
C ALA A 252 13.58 -3.96 -11.13
N ALA A 253 12.33 -4.27 -11.48
CA ALA A 253 11.25 -4.35 -10.53
C ALA A 253 10.19 -5.38 -10.91
N ILE A 254 9.58 -5.98 -9.88
CA ILE A 254 8.43 -6.88 -9.96
C ILE A 254 7.27 -6.24 -9.21
N TRP A 255 6.14 -6.02 -9.88
CA TRP A 255 4.87 -5.65 -9.26
C TRP A 255 3.99 -6.88 -9.17
N ILE A 256 3.46 -7.14 -7.98
CA ILE A 256 2.44 -8.16 -7.75
C ILE A 256 1.09 -7.72 -8.31
N GLY A 257 0.83 -6.41 -8.30
CA GLY A 257 -0.47 -5.85 -8.58
C GLY A 257 -1.36 -5.78 -7.34
N TYR A 258 -2.49 -5.11 -7.47
CA TYR A 258 -3.49 -4.96 -6.41
C TYR A 258 -4.73 -5.76 -6.77
N ALA A 259 -4.86 -6.95 -6.17
CA ALA A 259 -5.85 -7.94 -6.58
C ALA A 259 -7.31 -7.45 -6.53
N TRP A 260 -7.64 -6.54 -5.63
CA TRP A 260 -9.01 -6.07 -5.42
C TRP A 260 -9.42 -4.88 -6.31
N ALA A 261 -8.75 -4.70 -7.44
CA ALA A 261 -9.15 -3.77 -8.50
C ALA A 261 -9.64 -4.56 -9.73
N ASP A 262 -10.95 -4.55 -9.99
CA ASP A 262 -11.52 -5.13 -11.21
C ASP A 262 -11.35 -4.15 -12.38
N GLU A 263 -10.13 -4.02 -12.87
CA GLU A 263 -9.73 -3.08 -13.92
C GLU A 263 -8.87 -3.78 -14.98
N PRO A 264 -8.92 -3.37 -16.28
CA PRO A 264 -8.14 -4.01 -17.36
C PRO A 264 -6.63 -3.99 -17.17
N ARG A 265 -6.10 -3.09 -16.33
CA ARG A 265 -4.67 -2.97 -15.99
C ARG A 265 -4.23 -3.85 -14.81
N ASN A 266 -5.16 -4.54 -14.16
CA ASN A 266 -4.85 -5.36 -13.00
C ASN A 266 -4.24 -6.70 -13.41
N HIS A 267 -2.95 -6.80 -13.26
CA HIS A 267 -2.10 -7.99 -13.42
C HIS A 267 -0.74 -7.70 -12.82
N ALA A 268 0.04 -8.75 -12.57
CA ALA A 268 1.43 -8.57 -12.21
C ALA A 268 2.24 -7.98 -13.38
N VAL A 269 3.33 -7.29 -13.06
CA VAL A 269 4.19 -6.67 -14.06
C VAL A 269 5.65 -6.86 -13.69
N VAL A 270 6.48 -7.12 -14.68
CA VAL A 270 7.93 -6.94 -14.58
C VAL A 270 8.32 -5.78 -15.48
N MET A 271 9.15 -4.88 -14.95
CA MET A 271 9.70 -3.77 -15.72
C MET A 271 11.18 -3.57 -15.40
N VAL A 272 11.97 -3.37 -16.46
CA VAL A 272 13.39 -3.07 -16.36
C VAL A 272 13.69 -1.83 -17.21
N THR A 273 14.46 -0.91 -16.65
CA THR A 273 14.91 0.32 -17.33
C THR A 273 16.42 0.33 -17.45
N GLY A 274 16.97 0.85 -18.56
CA GLY A 274 18.40 0.91 -18.75
C GLY A 274 18.84 1.51 -20.10
N ASP A 275 20.13 1.43 -20.35
CA ASP A 275 20.76 1.98 -21.56
C ASP A 275 21.27 0.91 -22.53
N ASP A 276 21.29 -0.36 -22.12
CA ASP A 276 21.59 -1.51 -22.97
C ASP A 276 20.32 -2.32 -23.29
N LYS A 277 20.00 -2.47 -24.57
CA LYS A 277 18.77 -3.13 -25.03
C LYS A 277 18.71 -4.60 -24.63
N LEU A 278 19.82 -5.31 -24.80
CA LEU A 278 19.89 -6.76 -24.56
C LEU A 278 19.78 -7.04 -23.07
N ALA A 279 20.57 -6.35 -22.25
CA ALA A 279 20.53 -6.48 -20.79
C ALA A 279 19.14 -6.18 -20.23
N VAL A 280 18.48 -5.10 -20.66
CA VAL A 280 17.14 -4.71 -20.23
C VAL A 280 16.09 -5.78 -20.62
N THR A 281 16.17 -6.30 -21.86
CA THR A 281 15.22 -7.30 -22.36
C THR A 281 15.39 -8.63 -21.63
N GLU A 282 16.61 -9.15 -21.56
CA GLU A 282 16.91 -10.45 -20.92
C GLU A 282 16.62 -10.42 -19.41
N SER A 283 16.93 -9.32 -18.72
CA SER A 283 16.62 -9.18 -17.30
C SER A 283 15.11 -9.17 -17.04
N ALA A 284 14.33 -8.48 -17.88
CA ALA A 284 12.87 -8.47 -17.76
C ALA A 284 12.27 -9.86 -17.99
N GLU A 285 12.69 -10.56 -19.05
CA GLU A 285 12.21 -11.91 -19.38
C GLU A 285 12.60 -12.93 -18.31
N THR A 286 13.83 -12.85 -17.78
CA THR A 286 14.31 -13.70 -16.68
C THR A 286 13.44 -13.56 -15.43
N LEU A 287 13.14 -12.32 -15.02
CA LEU A 287 12.31 -12.07 -13.84
C LEU A 287 10.84 -12.48 -14.08
N ALA A 288 10.30 -12.20 -15.27
CA ALA A 288 8.92 -12.57 -15.61
C ALA A 288 8.74 -14.10 -15.65
N GLN A 289 9.68 -14.82 -16.25
CA GLN A 289 9.67 -16.28 -16.27
C GLN A 289 9.80 -16.87 -14.86
N ALA A 290 10.73 -16.34 -14.05
CA ALA A 290 10.89 -16.79 -12.68
C ALA A 290 9.60 -16.58 -11.85
N PHE A 291 8.89 -15.47 -12.04
CA PHE A 291 7.63 -15.21 -11.36
C PHE A 291 6.53 -16.19 -11.84
N TRP A 292 6.43 -16.39 -13.15
CA TRP A 292 5.45 -17.32 -13.72
C TRP A 292 5.63 -18.76 -13.23
N ASP A 293 6.88 -19.23 -13.15
CA ASP A 293 7.21 -20.59 -12.75
C ASP A 293 6.80 -20.90 -11.31
N VAL A 294 6.90 -19.91 -10.41
CA VAL A 294 6.56 -20.09 -8.99
C VAL A 294 5.12 -19.71 -8.64
N ARG A 295 4.29 -19.24 -9.59
CA ARG A 295 2.95 -18.69 -9.34
C ARG A 295 2.01 -19.56 -8.51
N LYS A 296 2.17 -20.90 -8.59
CA LYS A 296 1.35 -21.88 -7.86
C LYS A 296 1.86 -22.17 -6.45
N GLN A 297 3.02 -21.64 -6.06
CA GLN A 297 3.69 -21.93 -4.80
C GLN A 297 3.44 -20.85 -3.72
N PHE A 298 2.78 -19.75 -4.09
CA PHE A 298 2.48 -18.68 -3.15
C PHE A 298 1.42 -19.12 -2.14
N GLU A 299 1.78 -19.03 -0.86
CA GLU A 299 0.94 -19.40 0.28
C GLU A 299 0.78 -18.24 1.25
N PHE A 300 -0.24 -18.30 2.10
CA PHE A 300 -0.40 -17.34 3.17
C PHE A 300 0.69 -17.51 4.23
N VAL A 301 1.08 -16.40 4.87
CA VAL A 301 2.16 -16.38 5.87
C VAL A 301 1.81 -17.06 7.20
N ALA A 302 0.54 -17.46 7.37
CA ALA A 302 0.05 -18.20 8.52
C ALA A 302 -1.06 -19.17 8.07
N PRO A 303 -1.42 -20.16 8.91
CA PRO A 303 -2.53 -21.05 8.63
C PRO A 303 -3.82 -20.27 8.34
N THR A 304 -4.58 -20.74 7.36
CA THR A 304 -5.90 -20.19 7.01
C THR A 304 -7.01 -21.14 7.36
N ALA A 305 -8.18 -20.62 7.70
CA ALA A 305 -9.40 -21.42 7.89
C ALA A 305 -10.64 -20.55 7.68
N THR A 306 -11.82 -21.20 7.67
CA THR A 306 -13.08 -20.49 7.85
C THR A 306 -13.14 -19.82 9.22
N LEU A 307 -13.96 -18.81 9.39
CA LEU A 307 -14.14 -18.15 10.69
C LEU A 307 -14.56 -19.11 11.79
N GLU A 308 -15.53 -19.99 11.49
CA GLU A 308 -16.01 -21.01 12.41
C GLU A 308 -14.86 -21.91 12.92
N LYS A 309 -14.04 -22.41 12.01
CA LYS A 309 -12.87 -23.23 12.36
C LYS A 309 -11.83 -22.45 13.13
N SER A 310 -11.62 -21.19 12.81
CA SER A 310 -10.70 -20.29 13.51
C SER A 310 -11.13 -20.09 14.97
N ILE A 311 -12.42 -19.88 15.22
CA ILE A 311 -12.98 -19.78 16.57
C ILE A 311 -12.83 -21.11 17.33
N GLU A 312 -13.12 -22.25 16.69
CA GLU A 312 -12.93 -23.57 17.30
C GLU A 312 -11.48 -23.79 17.76
N LEU A 313 -10.50 -23.44 16.90
CA LEU A 313 -9.08 -23.57 17.21
C LEU A 313 -8.65 -22.62 18.33
N ALA A 314 -9.14 -21.38 18.33
CA ALA A 314 -8.86 -20.40 19.38
C ALA A 314 -9.38 -20.88 20.75
N LEU A 315 -10.58 -21.47 20.81
CA LEU A 315 -11.15 -22.00 22.04
C LEU A 315 -10.39 -23.23 22.60
N LYS A 316 -9.72 -23.98 21.74
CA LYS A 316 -8.90 -25.14 22.11
C LYS A 316 -7.45 -24.77 22.47
N SER A 317 -6.98 -23.63 22.02
CA SER A 317 -5.60 -23.20 22.25
C SER A 317 -5.33 -22.85 23.71
N LYS A 318 -4.16 -23.26 24.19
CA LYS A 318 -3.64 -22.83 25.51
C LYS A 318 -2.72 -21.60 25.40
N LYS A 319 -2.38 -21.19 24.16
CA LYS A 319 -1.52 -20.04 23.91
C LYS A 319 -2.37 -18.77 23.81
N LYS A 320 -1.89 -17.69 24.43
CA LYS A 320 -2.63 -16.41 24.52
C LYS A 320 -1.72 -15.23 24.16
N PRO A 321 -2.29 -14.22 23.52
CA PRO A 321 -3.58 -14.24 22.86
C PRO A 321 -3.56 -15.17 21.64
N PHE A 322 -4.67 -15.85 21.38
CA PHE A 322 -4.88 -16.44 20.06
C PHE A 322 -5.44 -15.36 19.14
N ILE A 323 -4.66 -14.96 18.12
CA ILE A 323 -5.06 -13.89 17.21
C ILE A 323 -5.79 -14.48 16.00
N ILE A 324 -6.95 -13.92 15.69
CA ILE A 324 -7.71 -14.19 14.47
C ILE A 324 -7.67 -12.95 13.59
N SER A 325 -7.04 -13.05 12.42
CA SER A 325 -7.13 -12.03 11.37
C SER A 325 -8.47 -12.17 10.65
N ASP A 326 -9.36 -11.19 10.77
CA ASP A 326 -10.59 -11.05 9.98
C ASP A 326 -10.22 -10.37 8.65
N MET A 327 -9.94 -11.20 7.61
CA MET A 327 -9.20 -10.74 6.45
C MET A 327 -10.05 -10.02 5.41
N GLY A 328 -11.29 -10.46 5.19
CA GLY A 328 -12.11 -9.98 4.06
C GLY A 328 -12.57 -8.52 4.19
N ASP A 329 -12.62 -8.01 5.42
CA ASP A 329 -13.01 -6.63 5.70
C ASP A 329 -11.85 -5.80 6.29
N ASN A 330 -10.62 -6.10 5.85
CA ASN A 330 -9.41 -5.40 6.29
C ASN A 330 -9.41 -3.93 5.83
N PRO A 331 -9.49 -2.95 6.76
CA PRO A 331 -9.51 -1.53 6.42
C PRO A 331 -8.16 -1.01 5.88
N THR A 332 -7.08 -1.77 5.99
CA THR A 332 -5.75 -1.39 5.47
C THR A 332 -5.42 -2.01 4.12
N ALA A 333 -6.38 -2.74 3.54
CA ALA A 333 -6.32 -3.21 2.17
C ALA A 333 -7.50 -2.72 1.31
N GLY A 334 -8.37 -1.83 1.84
CA GLY A 334 -9.51 -1.26 1.11
C GLY A 334 -10.90 -1.73 1.57
N GLY A 335 -10.98 -2.63 2.55
CA GLY A 335 -12.24 -3.05 3.17
C GLY A 335 -12.97 -1.89 3.84
N ALA A 336 -14.30 -1.98 3.91
CA ALA A 336 -15.14 -0.98 4.57
C ALA A 336 -14.87 -0.88 6.08
N GLY A 337 -14.38 -1.97 6.68
CA GLY A 337 -14.09 -2.08 8.10
C GLY A 337 -15.35 -2.21 8.98
N ASP A 338 -16.52 -2.31 8.36
CA ASP A 338 -17.81 -2.30 9.07
C ASP A 338 -18.69 -3.54 8.82
N VAL A 339 -18.18 -4.55 8.11
CA VAL A 339 -18.88 -5.83 7.93
C VAL A 339 -19.07 -6.50 9.30
N THR A 340 -20.31 -6.87 9.59
CA THR A 340 -20.71 -7.45 10.90
C THR A 340 -20.58 -8.97 10.98
N TRP A 341 -20.19 -9.64 9.90
CA TRP A 341 -20.13 -11.10 9.80
C TRP A 341 -19.41 -11.75 10.99
N THR A 342 -18.16 -11.38 11.22
CA THR A 342 -17.33 -11.94 12.30
C THR A 342 -17.91 -11.65 13.67
N LEU A 343 -18.38 -10.42 13.92
CA LEU A 343 -18.99 -10.06 15.21
C LEU A 343 -20.25 -10.86 15.49
N ARG A 344 -21.09 -11.12 14.48
CA ARG A 344 -22.29 -11.93 14.60
C ARG A 344 -21.96 -13.35 15.03
N GLU A 345 -21.00 -13.99 14.38
CA GLU A 345 -20.59 -15.36 14.71
C GLU A 345 -20.01 -15.46 16.13
N LEU A 346 -19.25 -14.46 16.56
CA LEU A 346 -18.73 -14.38 17.93
C LEU A 346 -19.88 -14.27 18.95
N LEU A 347 -20.85 -13.37 18.72
CA LEU A 347 -21.98 -13.15 19.64
C LEU A 347 -22.93 -14.36 19.69
N ALA A 348 -23.08 -15.10 18.60
CA ALA A 348 -23.88 -16.32 18.54
C ALA A 348 -23.21 -17.51 19.26
N ASN A 349 -21.91 -17.49 19.46
CA ASN A 349 -21.16 -18.59 20.04
C ASN A 349 -21.42 -18.71 21.57
N LYS A 350 -21.96 -19.87 22.01
CA LYS A 350 -22.32 -20.15 23.41
C LYS A 350 -21.15 -19.96 24.39
N ALA A 351 -19.90 -20.16 23.96
CA ALA A 351 -18.73 -20.03 24.82
C ALA A 351 -18.54 -18.59 25.32
N PHE A 352 -19.00 -17.59 24.54
CA PHE A 352 -18.77 -16.17 24.83
C PHE A 352 -19.98 -15.45 25.46
N GLN A 353 -21.13 -16.11 25.57
CA GLN A 353 -22.36 -15.48 26.07
C GLN A 353 -22.32 -15.13 27.57
N LYS A 354 -21.49 -15.82 28.35
CA LYS A 354 -21.35 -15.55 29.79
C LYS A 354 -20.15 -14.68 30.08
N LYS A 355 -20.24 -13.77 31.05
CA LYS A 355 -19.13 -12.91 31.50
C LYS A 355 -17.89 -13.72 31.93
N SER A 356 -18.09 -14.93 32.45
CA SER A 356 -17.05 -15.87 32.88
C SER A 356 -16.47 -16.70 31.73
N GLY A 357 -16.91 -16.50 30.50
CA GLY A 357 -16.35 -17.16 29.31
C GLY A 357 -14.94 -16.66 28.94
N PRO A 358 -14.29 -17.29 27.96
CA PRO A 358 -13.01 -16.82 27.43
C PRO A 358 -13.11 -15.37 26.97
N THR A 359 -12.14 -14.55 27.37
CA THR A 359 -12.13 -13.12 27.04
C THR A 359 -11.81 -12.93 25.57
N VAL A 360 -12.71 -12.27 24.83
CA VAL A 360 -12.51 -11.88 23.44
C VAL A 360 -12.39 -10.37 23.35
N ILE A 361 -11.36 -9.87 22.65
CA ILE A 361 -11.28 -8.47 22.20
C ILE A 361 -11.58 -8.49 20.70
N TYR A 362 -12.63 -7.76 20.29
CA TYR A 362 -12.97 -7.57 18.87
C TYR A 362 -12.66 -6.15 18.43
N ALA A 363 -11.73 -5.99 17.49
CA ALA A 363 -11.21 -4.70 17.03
C ALA A 363 -11.31 -4.59 15.49
N SER A 364 -12.20 -3.79 14.95
CA SER A 364 -13.24 -2.96 15.59
C SER A 364 -14.48 -2.91 14.70
N ILE A 365 -15.50 -2.17 15.10
CA ILE A 365 -16.70 -1.95 14.30
C ILE A 365 -17.16 -0.48 14.41
N PRO A 366 -17.38 0.26 13.30
CA PRO A 366 -18.04 1.55 13.31
C PRO A 366 -19.48 1.45 13.82
N GLY A 367 -19.87 2.36 14.72
CA GLY A 367 -21.21 2.42 15.29
C GLY A 367 -21.50 3.80 15.89
N PRO A 368 -21.71 4.86 15.06
CA PRO A 368 -21.94 6.22 15.56
C PRO A 368 -23.10 6.33 16.55
N GLU A 369 -24.18 5.55 16.36
CA GLU A 369 -25.31 5.53 17.28
C GLU A 369 -24.94 4.88 18.62
N MET A 370 -24.18 3.80 18.62
CA MET A 370 -23.65 3.19 19.82
C MET A 370 -22.70 4.14 20.57
N ILE A 371 -21.84 4.86 19.83
CA ILE A 371 -20.97 5.90 20.43
C ILE A 371 -21.81 6.99 21.12
N LYS A 372 -22.90 7.44 20.48
CA LYS A 372 -23.83 8.41 21.09
C LYS A 372 -24.47 7.86 22.36
N ALA A 373 -24.93 6.62 22.32
CA ALA A 373 -25.52 5.94 23.49
C ALA A 373 -24.49 5.77 24.62
N ALA A 374 -23.26 5.35 24.30
CA ALA A 374 -22.18 5.19 25.27
C ALA A 374 -21.79 6.50 25.93
N LEU A 375 -21.72 7.60 25.18
CA LEU A 375 -21.44 8.95 25.73
C LEU A 375 -22.55 9.41 26.69
N ALA A 376 -23.83 9.08 26.40
CA ALA A 376 -24.95 9.43 27.25
C ALA A 376 -25.01 8.58 28.53
N ALA A 377 -24.73 7.28 28.43
CA ALA A 377 -24.79 6.36 29.56
C ALA A 377 -23.56 6.45 30.49
N GLY A 378 -22.40 6.84 29.93
CA GLY A 378 -21.14 6.83 30.65
C GLY A 378 -20.58 5.43 30.93
N VAL A 379 -19.35 5.38 31.47
CA VAL A 379 -18.71 4.13 31.86
C VAL A 379 -19.50 3.47 33.00
N GLY A 380 -19.76 2.16 32.89
CA GLY A 380 -20.62 1.38 33.77
C GLY A 380 -22.09 1.36 33.34
N GLY A 381 -22.52 2.23 32.42
CA GLY A 381 -23.89 2.30 31.92
C GLY A 381 -24.22 1.18 30.95
N MET A 382 -25.51 0.76 30.92
CA MET A 382 -26.08 -0.16 29.94
C MET A 382 -26.43 0.59 28.67
N VAL A 383 -26.11 0.01 27.52
CA VAL A 383 -26.40 0.57 26.19
C VAL A 383 -26.99 -0.49 25.28
N SER A 384 -27.83 -0.05 24.34
CA SER A 384 -28.40 -0.88 23.29
C SER A 384 -28.48 -0.06 22.00
N ALA A 385 -27.76 -0.45 20.96
CA ALA A 385 -27.79 0.21 19.65
C ALA A 385 -27.25 -0.70 18.54
N HIS A 386 -27.52 -0.34 17.29
CA HIS A 386 -26.95 -1.02 16.13
C HIS A 386 -25.51 -0.57 15.87
N VAL A 387 -24.69 -1.52 15.38
CA VAL A 387 -23.32 -1.28 14.93
C VAL A 387 -23.05 -1.95 13.59
N GLY A 388 -22.10 -1.40 12.82
CA GLY A 388 -21.61 -1.93 11.56
C GLY A 388 -22.60 -1.91 10.41
N ALA A 389 -22.16 -2.43 9.28
CA ALA A 389 -22.92 -2.55 8.02
C ALA A 389 -23.61 -1.25 7.55
N LEU A 390 -22.99 -0.10 7.88
CA LEU A 390 -23.44 1.20 7.42
C LEU A 390 -22.99 1.47 5.98
N VAL A 391 -21.85 0.89 5.60
CA VAL A 391 -21.22 0.98 4.30
C VAL A 391 -21.34 -0.33 3.55
N ASP A 392 -20.89 -1.44 4.16
CA ASP A 392 -20.96 -2.77 3.52
C ASP A 392 -21.92 -3.71 4.27
N ASN A 393 -23.16 -3.75 3.79
CA ASN A 393 -24.22 -4.60 4.32
C ASN A 393 -24.50 -5.86 3.48
N ARG A 394 -23.69 -6.14 2.45
CA ARG A 394 -23.91 -7.24 1.50
C ARG A 394 -23.79 -8.61 2.14
N PHE A 395 -22.92 -8.75 3.11
CA PHE A 395 -22.61 -10.05 3.76
C PHE A 395 -23.38 -10.26 5.05
N SER A 396 -23.80 -9.19 5.73
CA SER A 396 -24.48 -9.25 7.01
C SER A 396 -25.10 -7.87 7.33
N PRO A 397 -26.38 -7.80 7.82
CA PRO A 397 -27.00 -6.54 8.18
C PRO A 397 -26.39 -5.92 9.45
N PRO A 398 -26.70 -4.64 9.77
CA PRO A 398 -26.36 -4.05 11.06
C PRO A 398 -26.80 -4.95 12.22
N ILE A 399 -25.97 -5.03 13.26
CA ILE A 399 -26.24 -5.89 14.40
C ILE A 399 -26.56 -5.06 15.64
N LEU A 400 -27.68 -5.37 16.30
CA LEU A 400 -28.03 -4.80 17.60
C LEU A 400 -27.14 -5.47 18.66
N ILE A 401 -26.40 -4.67 19.41
CA ILE A 401 -25.68 -5.13 20.61
C ILE A 401 -26.21 -4.43 21.86
N GLU A 402 -26.31 -5.21 22.93
CA GLU A 402 -26.71 -4.74 24.26
C GLU A 402 -25.59 -5.10 25.23
N GLY A 403 -25.11 -4.13 25.99
CA GLY A 403 -23.97 -4.37 26.85
C GLY A 403 -23.63 -3.24 27.80
N VAL A 404 -22.58 -3.43 28.56
CA VAL A 404 -22.05 -2.45 29.52
C VAL A 404 -20.90 -1.69 28.89
N VAL A 405 -20.91 -0.38 28.99
CA VAL A 405 -19.79 0.48 28.58
C VAL A 405 -18.64 0.31 29.58
N GLU A 406 -17.51 -0.23 29.15
CA GLU A 406 -16.32 -0.41 30.00
C GLU A 406 -15.30 0.71 29.86
N ALA A 407 -15.22 1.36 28.69
CA ALA A 407 -14.32 2.49 28.45
C ALA A 407 -14.86 3.42 27.37
N ILE A 408 -14.45 4.67 27.41
CA ILE A 408 -14.66 5.69 26.37
C ILE A 408 -13.36 6.46 26.21
N TYR A 409 -12.87 6.57 24.96
CA TYR A 409 -11.72 7.36 24.60
C TYR A 409 -12.09 8.40 23.54
N LYS A 410 -11.57 9.64 23.66
CA LYS A 410 -11.83 10.76 22.74
C LYS A 410 -10.51 11.31 22.21
N GLY A 411 -10.50 11.73 20.95
CA GLY A 411 -9.34 12.40 20.35
C GLY A 411 -8.45 11.45 19.53
N ASP A 412 -8.92 10.24 19.21
CA ASP A 412 -8.22 9.41 18.25
C ASP A 412 -8.26 10.04 16.84
N VAL A 413 -7.12 10.03 16.14
CA VAL A 413 -6.99 10.71 14.84
C VAL A 413 -7.83 10.10 13.72
N HIS A 414 -8.18 8.81 13.83
CA HIS A 414 -8.98 8.09 12.85
C HIS A 414 -10.41 7.85 13.33
N ALA A 415 -10.57 7.26 14.51
CA ALA A 415 -11.87 6.94 15.07
C ALA A 415 -12.63 8.15 15.61
N GLU A 416 -11.96 9.25 15.97
CA GLU A 416 -12.43 10.41 16.74
C GLU A 416 -12.88 10.03 18.17
N ILE A 417 -13.78 9.07 18.30
CA ILE A 417 -14.28 8.55 19.58
C ILE A 417 -14.37 7.03 19.48
N GLU A 418 -13.95 6.38 20.55
CA GLU A 418 -13.98 4.93 20.72
C GLU A 418 -14.67 4.57 22.03
N ALA A 419 -15.39 3.46 22.06
CA ALA A 419 -15.96 2.90 23.26
C ALA A 419 -15.78 1.39 23.30
N VAL A 420 -15.55 0.84 24.48
CA VAL A 420 -15.58 -0.60 24.71
C VAL A 420 -16.95 -0.96 25.29
N VAL A 421 -17.69 -1.79 24.57
CA VAL A 421 -18.98 -2.34 25.01
C VAL A 421 -18.81 -3.83 25.26
N ARG A 422 -18.99 -4.25 26.53
CA ARG A 422 -18.89 -5.66 26.90
C ARG A 422 -20.25 -6.36 26.72
N VAL A 423 -20.25 -7.43 25.93
CA VAL A 423 -21.38 -8.34 25.70
C VAL A 423 -20.95 -9.76 26.06
N GLY A 424 -21.46 -10.31 27.15
CA GLY A 424 -20.93 -11.57 27.69
C GLY A 424 -19.46 -11.43 28.06
N SER A 425 -18.58 -12.27 27.48
CA SER A 425 -17.11 -12.17 27.61
C SER A 425 -16.45 -11.44 26.45
N ILE A 426 -17.21 -10.94 25.48
CA ILE A 426 -16.69 -10.19 24.34
C ILE A 426 -16.59 -8.70 24.68
N LYS A 427 -15.44 -8.12 24.50
CA LYS A 427 -15.19 -6.68 24.55
C LYS A 427 -15.17 -6.14 23.13
N VAL A 428 -16.28 -5.56 22.71
CA VAL A 428 -16.46 -4.99 21.38
C VAL A 428 -15.93 -3.56 21.39
N ILE A 429 -14.88 -3.30 20.60
CA ILE A 429 -14.43 -1.92 20.37
C ILE A 429 -15.31 -1.32 19.29
N VAL A 430 -16.13 -0.34 19.67
CA VAL A 430 -16.97 0.44 18.77
C VAL A 430 -16.32 1.78 18.51
N THR A 431 -16.30 2.20 17.26
CA THR A 431 -15.66 3.45 16.83
C THR A 431 -16.69 4.40 16.19
N LYS A 432 -16.47 5.70 16.30
CA LYS A 432 -17.31 6.67 15.58
C LYS A 432 -17.04 6.64 14.08
N LYS A 433 -15.76 6.53 13.68
CA LYS A 433 -15.29 6.37 12.31
C LYS A 433 -14.42 5.13 12.18
N ARG A 434 -14.23 4.64 10.97
CA ARG A 434 -13.36 3.50 10.64
C ARG A 434 -11.93 3.71 11.12
N LYS A 435 -11.37 2.72 11.83
CA LYS A 435 -9.99 2.72 12.32
C LYS A 435 -9.38 1.32 12.23
N PRO A 436 -8.15 1.17 11.71
CA PRO A 436 -7.36 -0.05 11.87
C PRO A 436 -6.73 -0.12 13.27
N TYR A 437 -6.57 -1.33 13.80
CA TYR A 437 -5.95 -1.61 15.10
C TYR A 437 -4.62 -2.35 14.88
N HIS A 438 -3.53 -1.61 14.87
CA HIS A 438 -2.20 -2.11 14.52
C HIS A 438 -1.22 -2.10 15.69
N HIS A 439 -1.44 -1.22 16.67
CA HIS A 439 -0.51 -0.99 17.75
C HIS A 439 -1.10 -1.42 19.08
N GLU A 440 -0.27 -1.93 19.98
CA GLU A 440 -0.70 -2.29 21.33
C GLU A 440 -1.32 -1.09 22.06
N LYS A 441 -0.84 0.13 21.76
CA LYS A 441 -1.40 1.38 22.26
C LYS A 441 -2.87 1.57 21.88
N ASP A 442 -3.30 1.12 20.71
CA ASP A 442 -4.71 1.22 20.27
C ASP A 442 -5.68 0.52 21.24
N PHE A 443 -5.19 -0.50 21.93
CA PHE A 443 -5.95 -1.26 22.92
C PHE A 443 -5.75 -0.70 24.34
N THR A 444 -4.51 -0.39 24.72
CA THR A 444 -4.20 0.03 26.10
C THR A 444 -4.77 1.40 26.44
N GLN A 445 -4.93 2.31 25.48
CA GLN A 445 -5.65 3.57 25.68
C GLN A 445 -7.14 3.38 26.05
N LEU A 446 -7.71 2.22 25.71
CA LEU A 446 -9.07 1.80 26.06
C LEU A 446 -9.11 0.94 27.35
N GLY A 447 -8.00 0.84 28.09
CA GLY A 447 -7.89 -0.02 29.25
C GLY A 447 -7.92 -1.52 28.93
N LEU A 448 -7.70 -1.91 27.66
CA LEU A 448 -7.64 -3.29 27.24
C LEU A 448 -6.19 -3.78 27.21
N SER A 449 -5.98 -5.04 27.60
CA SER A 449 -4.69 -5.70 27.47
C SER A 449 -4.78 -6.83 26.44
N PRO A 450 -4.30 -6.61 25.21
CA PRO A 450 -4.37 -7.65 24.18
C PRO A 450 -3.52 -8.87 24.53
N ARG A 451 -2.44 -8.73 25.29
CA ARG A 451 -1.52 -9.83 25.68
C ARG A 451 -2.15 -10.91 26.54
N VAL A 452 -3.19 -10.57 27.32
CA VAL A 452 -3.83 -11.50 28.26
C VAL A 452 -5.21 -11.95 27.82
N ALA A 453 -5.72 -11.44 26.71
CA ALA A 453 -6.97 -11.91 26.13
C ALA A 453 -6.84 -13.37 25.69
N ASP A 454 -7.91 -14.15 25.85
CA ASP A 454 -7.94 -15.52 25.29
C ASP A 454 -7.93 -15.46 23.76
N VAL A 455 -8.74 -14.57 23.20
CA VAL A 455 -8.87 -14.37 21.75
C VAL A 455 -8.80 -12.88 21.43
N LEU A 456 -7.99 -12.53 20.46
CA LEU A 456 -7.91 -11.19 19.88
C LEU A 456 -8.33 -11.28 18.40
N VAL A 457 -9.41 -10.62 18.03
CA VAL A 457 -9.86 -10.53 16.64
C VAL A 457 -9.54 -9.14 16.09
N VAL A 458 -8.81 -9.09 14.99
CA VAL A 458 -8.38 -7.86 14.33
C VAL A 458 -8.71 -7.92 12.84
N LYS A 459 -9.29 -6.86 12.30
CA LYS A 459 -9.51 -6.71 10.85
C LYS A 459 -8.19 -6.33 10.17
N ILE A 460 -7.43 -7.33 9.77
CA ILE A 460 -6.09 -7.20 9.21
C ILE A 460 -5.81 -8.41 8.30
N GLY A 461 -4.89 -8.25 7.36
CA GLY A 461 -4.31 -9.38 6.63
C GLY A 461 -3.22 -10.07 7.47
N TYR A 462 -1.95 -9.93 7.08
CA TYR A 462 -0.83 -10.38 7.92
C TYR A 462 -0.59 -9.40 9.09
N LEU A 463 -0.13 -9.96 10.22
CA LEU A 463 0.11 -9.17 11.42
C LEU A 463 1.28 -8.19 11.23
N VAL A 464 1.08 -6.94 11.66
CA VAL A 464 2.17 -5.98 11.84
C VAL A 464 3.11 -6.43 12.96
N PRO A 465 4.38 -5.95 13.01
CA PRO A 465 5.38 -6.43 13.97
C PRO A 465 4.90 -6.48 15.42
N GLU A 466 4.26 -5.42 15.93
CA GLU A 466 3.79 -5.38 17.33
C GLU A 466 2.75 -6.46 17.64
N LEU A 467 1.79 -6.71 16.75
CA LEU A 467 0.79 -7.77 16.93
C LEU A 467 1.40 -9.15 16.75
N TYR A 468 2.36 -9.27 15.84
CA TYR A 468 3.10 -10.50 15.64
C TYR A 468 3.91 -10.90 16.88
N ASP A 469 4.52 -9.94 17.56
CA ASP A 469 5.35 -10.17 18.75
C ASP A 469 4.53 -10.58 19.98
N ILE A 470 3.31 -10.07 20.10
CA ILE A 470 2.44 -10.42 21.26
C ILE A 470 1.65 -11.71 21.07
N ARG A 471 1.60 -12.29 19.87
CA ARG A 471 0.78 -13.47 19.60
C ARG A 471 1.26 -14.69 20.39
N GLY A 472 0.35 -15.37 21.03
CA GLY A 472 0.56 -16.73 21.51
C GLY A 472 0.43 -17.73 20.36
N ASP A 473 -0.62 -17.53 19.54
CA ASP A 473 -0.86 -18.25 18.29
C ASP A 473 -1.64 -17.34 17.31
N TRP A 474 -1.71 -17.74 16.03
CA TRP A 474 -2.33 -16.90 15.00
C TRP A 474 -2.93 -17.72 13.87
N ILE A 475 -4.11 -17.30 13.39
CA ILE A 475 -4.78 -17.85 12.22
C ILE A 475 -5.39 -16.73 11.36
N MET A 476 -5.38 -16.92 10.06
CA MET A 476 -5.97 -16.03 9.08
C MET A 476 -7.34 -16.56 8.68
N ALA A 477 -8.42 -15.91 9.14
CA ALA A 477 -9.79 -16.29 8.82
C ALA A 477 -10.20 -15.72 7.46
N LEU A 478 -10.53 -16.59 6.51
CA LEU A 478 -10.98 -16.24 5.16
C LEU A 478 -12.46 -15.81 5.18
N THR A 479 -12.69 -14.63 5.72
CA THR A 479 -14.02 -14.02 5.84
C THR A 479 -14.44 -13.28 4.58
N PRO A 480 -15.75 -13.08 4.33
CA PRO A 480 -16.21 -12.28 3.21
C PRO A 480 -16.01 -10.78 3.47
N GLY A 481 -15.81 -10.01 2.40
CA GLY A 481 -15.69 -8.56 2.47
C GLY A 481 -15.22 -7.93 1.16
N GLY A 482 -15.00 -6.62 1.17
CA GLY A 482 -14.53 -5.87 0.00
C GLY A 482 -13.09 -6.18 -0.42
N VAL A 483 -12.35 -6.94 0.42
CA VAL A 483 -10.98 -7.41 0.13
C VAL A 483 -10.86 -8.90 0.46
N ASP A 484 -11.84 -9.66 0.01
CA ASP A 484 -11.87 -11.11 0.16
C ASP A 484 -10.59 -11.74 -0.40
N GLN A 485 -9.96 -12.60 0.40
CA GLN A 485 -8.71 -13.25 0.05
C GLN A 485 -8.90 -14.48 -0.87
N ASP A 486 -10.11 -15.01 -0.92
CA ASP A 486 -10.51 -16.00 -1.89
C ASP A 486 -10.97 -15.29 -3.17
N LEU A 487 -10.02 -15.03 -4.07
CA LEU A 487 -10.27 -14.27 -5.28
C LEU A 487 -11.29 -14.95 -6.21
N GLU A 488 -11.47 -16.27 -6.11
CA GLU A 488 -12.46 -17.01 -6.91
C GLU A 488 -13.90 -16.66 -6.48
N ARG A 489 -14.11 -16.14 -5.26
CA ARG A 489 -15.42 -15.66 -4.79
C ARG A 489 -15.75 -14.24 -5.29
N LEU A 490 -14.76 -13.50 -5.78
CA LEU A 490 -14.96 -12.17 -6.33
C LEU A 490 -15.37 -12.24 -7.79
N GLU A 491 -16.43 -11.54 -8.15
CA GLU A 491 -16.95 -11.51 -9.52
C GLU A 491 -16.19 -10.50 -10.39
N TYR A 492 -15.00 -10.86 -10.87
CA TYR A 492 -14.24 -10.04 -11.81
C TYR A 492 -14.93 -9.98 -13.18
N LYS A 493 -15.14 -8.75 -13.70
CA LYS A 493 -15.83 -8.47 -14.97
C LYS A 493 -14.96 -7.71 -15.97
N HIS A 494 -13.97 -6.96 -15.48
CA HIS A 494 -13.18 -6.01 -16.28
C HIS A 494 -11.72 -6.41 -16.45
N ILE A 495 -11.16 -7.28 -15.59
CA ILE A 495 -9.78 -7.75 -15.77
C ILE A 495 -9.61 -8.47 -17.10
N LYS A 496 -8.40 -8.38 -17.67
CA LYS A 496 -8.06 -9.13 -18.88
C LYS A 496 -7.88 -10.62 -18.56
N ARG A 497 -8.51 -11.47 -19.38
CA ARG A 497 -8.40 -12.93 -19.27
C ARG A 497 -7.56 -13.48 -20.43
N PRO A 498 -6.88 -14.65 -20.31
CA PRO A 498 -6.85 -15.51 -19.11
C PRO A 498 -5.95 -14.94 -18.00
N MET A 499 -6.28 -15.27 -16.74
CA MET A 499 -5.62 -14.76 -15.54
C MET A 499 -5.50 -15.85 -14.47
N PHE A 500 -4.30 -16.20 -14.02
CA PHE A 500 -4.10 -17.09 -12.88
C PHE A 500 -4.45 -16.36 -11.55
N PRO A 501 -5.17 -16.96 -10.57
CA PRO A 501 -5.66 -18.35 -10.53
C PRO A 501 -7.06 -18.56 -11.11
N LEU A 502 -7.73 -17.53 -11.61
CA LEU A 502 -9.12 -17.59 -12.07
C LEU A 502 -9.28 -18.49 -13.30
N ASP A 503 -8.25 -18.58 -14.13
CA ASP A 503 -8.16 -19.53 -15.26
C ASP A 503 -7.11 -20.57 -14.93
N LYS A 504 -7.54 -21.81 -14.71
CA LYS A 504 -6.66 -22.91 -14.25
C LYS A 504 -5.81 -23.51 -15.39
N GLU A 505 -6.37 -23.51 -16.61
CA GLU A 505 -5.72 -24.03 -17.80
C GLU A 505 -5.17 -22.86 -18.63
N MET A 506 -3.87 -22.66 -18.53
CA MET A 506 -3.14 -21.62 -19.26
C MET A 506 -1.93 -22.29 -19.94
N ASP A 507 -2.14 -22.80 -21.15
CA ASP A 507 -1.18 -23.65 -21.87
C ASP A 507 0.05 -22.88 -22.37
N SER A 508 -0.10 -21.60 -22.66
CA SER A 508 1.02 -20.74 -23.06
C SER A 508 0.79 -19.30 -22.63
N VAL A 509 1.85 -18.68 -22.15
CA VAL A 509 1.87 -17.27 -21.76
C VAL A 509 2.99 -16.58 -22.52
N ASN A 510 2.70 -15.43 -23.11
CA ASN A 510 3.72 -14.62 -23.76
C ASN A 510 4.37 -13.71 -22.71
N LEU A 511 5.59 -14.03 -22.32
CA LEU A 511 6.43 -13.27 -21.41
C LEU A 511 7.57 -12.52 -22.13
N ASN A 512 7.47 -12.34 -23.45
CA ASN A 512 8.45 -11.57 -24.20
C ASN A 512 8.36 -10.08 -23.81
N ALA A 513 9.52 -9.47 -23.66
CA ALA A 513 9.62 -8.06 -23.31
C ALA A 513 9.04 -7.16 -24.41
N ARG A 514 8.15 -6.25 -24.01
CA ARG A 514 7.67 -5.16 -24.86
C ARG A 514 8.50 -3.92 -24.54
N LEU A 515 9.27 -3.46 -25.51
CA LEU A 515 10.01 -2.21 -25.36
C LEU A 515 9.03 -1.04 -25.47
N ILE A 516 8.91 -0.29 -24.38
CA ILE A 516 8.10 0.92 -24.34
C ILE A 516 8.91 2.05 -24.98
N PRO A 517 8.40 2.73 -26.03
CA PRO A 517 9.08 3.88 -26.62
C PRO A 517 9.26 5.00 -25.61
N ALA A 518 10.27 5.83 -25.82
CA ALA A 518 10.41 7.08 -25.10
C ALA A 518 9.16 7.97 -25.31
N SER A 519 8.92 8.89 -24.39
CA SER A 519 7.73 9.77 -24.41
C SER A 519 7.64 10.69 -25.64
N ASP A 520 8.69 10.78 -26.43
CA ASP A 520 8.77 11.62 -27.64
C ASP A 520 8.01 11.02 -28.85
N ALA A 521 7.59 9.77 -28.78
CA ALA A 521 6.85 9.06 -29.82
C ALA A 521 5.32 9.13 -29.66
N LEU A 522 4.83 10.12 -28.93
CA LEU A 522 3.40 10.35 -28.66
C LEU A 522 2.78 11.37 -29.62
#